data_760399f6521143683bcbf1600b7a215a
#
_entry.id   760399f6521143683bcbf1600b7a215a
#
_cell.length_a   1.000
_cell.length_b   1.000
_cell.length_c   1.000
_cell.angle_alpha   90.00
_cell.angle_beta   90.00
_cell.angle_gamma   90.00
#
_symmetry.space_group_name_H-M   'P 1'
#
loop_
_entity.id
_entity.type
_entity.pdbx_description
1 polymer ?
#
loop_
_entity_poly.entity_id
_entity_poly.type
_entity_poly.pdbx_seq_one_letter_code
_entity_poly.pdbx_strand_id
1 'polypeptide(L)' 'TLVIIMSSGGESKNMVNCVKWCEDNKVSYGVLTGFECNNRIRTIAVNAMWNYWIDSRSYGVVECVHQIFLHGVV' A
#
# COMPACT_ATOMS: atom_id res chain seq x y z
N THR A 1 5.11 -9.31 13.79
CA THR A 1 5.59 -9.06 12.43
C THR A 1 4.64 -8.12 11.69
N LEU A 2 5.21 -7.12 11.06
CA LEU A 2 4.45 -6.15 10.26
C LEU A 2 4.86 -6.28 8.79
N VAL A 3 3.88 -6.45 7.92
CA VAL A 3 4.10 -6.49 6.46
C VAL A 3 3.77 -5.12 5.88
N ILE A 4 4.67 -4.58 5.07
CA ILE A 4 4.44 -3.30 4.39
C ILE A 4 4.31 -3.58 2.89
N ILE A 5 3.17 -3.21 2.33
CA ILE A 5 2.83 -3.47 0.92
C ILE A 5 2.86 -2.14 0.17
N MET A 6 3.73 -2.03 -0.82
CA MET A 6 3.90 -0.83 -1.63
C MET A 6 3.57 -1.11 -3.08
N SER A 7 2.73 -0.25 -3.67
CA SER A 7 2.45 -0.31 -5.09
C SER A 7 2.06 1.09 -5.56
N SER A 8 2.80 1.64 -6.52
CA SER A 8 2.55 2.99 -7.01
C SER A 8 1.14 3.12 -7.57
N GLY A 9 0.71 2.18 -8.41
CA GLY A 9 -0.63 2.19 -9.00
C GLY A 9 -1.71 1.54 -8.15
N GLY A 10 -1.32 0.72 -7.18
CA GLY A 10 -2.27 -0.01 -6.34
C GLY A 10 -3.03 -1.11 -7.06
N GLU A 11 -2.56 -1.54 -8.23
CA GLU A 11 -3.24 -2.53 -9.07
C GLU A 11 -2.42 -3.80 -9.31
N SER A 12 -1.21 -3.88 -8.75
CA SER A 12 -0.34 -5.05 -8.93
C SER A 12 -0.99 -6.30 -8.39
N LYS A 13 -1.15 -7.32 -9.23
CA LYS A 13 -1.82 -8.56 -8.87
C LYS A 13 -1.11 -9.27 -7.72
N ASN A 14 0.21 -9.29 -7.73
CA ASN A 14 1.00 -9.90 -6.66
C ASN A 14 0.78 -9.19 -5.33
N MET A 15 0.73 -7.87 -5.36
CA MET A 15 0.51 -7.09 -4.15
C MET A 15 -0.93 -7.22 -3.65
N VAL A 16 -1.90 -7.29 -4.57
CA VAL A 16 -3.30 -7.56 -4.22
C VAL A 16 -3.42 -8.92 -3.52
N ASN A 17 -2.75 -9.94 -4.04
CA ASN A 17 -2.76 -11.27 -3.42
C ASN A 17 -2.10 -11.25 -2.05
N CYS A 18 -1.06 -10.45 -1.86
CA CYS A 18 -0.41 -10.29 -0.57
C CYS A 18 -1.35 -9.68 0.47
N VAL A 19 -2.13 -8.67 0.08
CA VAL A 19 -3.14 -8.06 0.96
C VAL A 19 -4.17 -9.12 1.37
N LYS A 20 -4.67 -9.89 0.41
CA LYS A 20 -5.65 -10.94 0.68
C LYS A 20 -5.09 -11.98 1.65
N TRP A 21 -3.84 -12.37 1.46
CA TRP A 21 -3.18 -13.33 2.35
C TRP A 21 -3.08 -12.77 3.78
N CYS A 22 -2.70 -11.50 3.93
CA CYS A 22 -2.61 -10.87 5.25
C CYS A 22 -3.98 -10.81 5.93
N GLU A 23 -5.03 -10.49 5.16
CA GLU A 23 -6.40 -10.45 5.69
C GLU A 23 -6.84 -11.85 6.17
N ASP A 24 -6.59 -12.87 5.35
CA ASP A 24 -7.01 -14.23 5.66
C ASP A 24 -6.26 -14.80 6.87
N ASN A 25 -5.00 -14.44 7.04
CA ASN A 25 -4.16 -14.97 8.12
C ASN A 25 -4.05 -14.03 9.32
N LYS A 26 -4.77 -12.91 9.30
CA LYS A 26 -4.79 -11.92 10.39
C LYS A 26 -3.40 -11.41 10.73
N VAL A 27 -2.58 -11.20 9.72
CA VAL A 27 -1.24 -10.63 9.85
C VAL A 27 -1.35 -9.10 9.79
N SER A 28 -0.69 -8.41 10.70
CA SER A 28 -0.65 -6.95 10.68
C SER A 28 0.06 -6.44 9.43
N TYR A 29 -0.54 -5.48 8.73
CA TYR A 29 0.04 -4.93 7.52
C TYR A 29 -0.36 -3.47 7.32
N GLY A 30 0.43 -2.77 6.51
CA GLY A 30 0.12 -1.42 6.05
C GLY A 30 0.29 -1.35 4.54
N VAL A 31 -0.41 -0.45 3.89
CA VAL A 31 -0.33 -0.29 2.44
C VAL A 31 0.04 1.13 2.06
N LEU A 32 0.86 1.26 1.03
CA LEU A 32 1.28 2.54 0.45
C LEU A 32 0.94 2.49 -1.04
N THR A 33 0.04 3.34 -1.48
CA THR A 33 -0.41 3.36 -2.88
C THR A 33 -0.41 4.78 -3.43
N GLY A 34 -0.74 4.91 -4.70
CA GLY A 34 -0.82 6.19 -5.38
C GLY A 34 -1.81 6.13 -6.54
N PHE A 35 -1.68 7.02 -7.49
CA PHE A 35 -2.48 7.12 -8.70
C PHE A 35 -3.96 7.33 -8.37
N GLU A 36 -4.82 6.38 -8.71
CA GLU A 36 -6.26 6.51 -8.45
C GLU A 36 -6.58 6.33 -6.97
N CYS A 37 -7.46 7.17 -6.43
CA CYS A 37 -7.85 7.08 -5.02
C CYS A 37 -8.63 5.80 -4.70
N ASN A 38 -9.25 5.20 -5.71
CA ASN A 38 -10.00 3.96 -5.56
C ASN A 38 -9.22 2.75 -6.13
N ASN A 39 -7.88 2.80 -6.10
CA ASN A 39 -7.09 1.68 -6.57
C ASN A 39 -7.42 0.42 -5.78
N ARG A 40 -7.16 -0.74 -6.40
CA ARG A 40 -7.62 -2.02 -5.86
C ARG A 40 -7.05 -2.35 -4.50
N ILE A 41 -5.76 -2.13 -4.29
CA ILE A 41 -5.10 -2.41 -3.01
C ILE A 41 -5.72 -1.55 -1.91
N ARG A 42 -5.88 -0.26 -2.17
CA ARG A 42 -6.47 0.65 -1.20
C ARG A 42 -7.88 0.24 -0.82
N THR A 43 -8.66 -0.23 -1.80
CA THR A 43 -10.05 -0.61 -1.59
C THR A 43 -10.20 -1.89 -0.77
N ILE A 44 -9.33 -2.88 -0.98
CA ILE A 44 -9.43 -4.17 -0.29
C ILE A 44 -8.70 -4.19 1.05
N ALA A 45 -7.87 -3.20 1.36
CA ALA A 45 -7.07 -3.17 2.58
C ALA A 45 -7.88 -2.63 3.77
N VAL A 46 -8.97 -3.30 4.12
CA VAL A 46 -9.94 -2.82 5.12
C VAL A 46 -9.42 -2.92 6.55
N ASN A 47 -8.52 -3.85 6.84
CA ASN A 47 -7.96 -4.04 8.18
C ASN A 47 -6.48 -3.63 8.26
N ALA A 48 -5.99 -2.87 7.30
CA ALA A 48 -4.62 -2.37 7.32
C ALA A 48 -4.40 -1.44 8.52
N MET A 49 -3.21 -1.51 9.12
CA MET A 49 -2.83 -0.61 10.19
C MET A 49 -2.76 0.83 9.70
N TRP A 50 -2.34 1.01 8.43
CA TRP A 50 -2.45 2.29 7.74
C TRP A 50 -2.69 2.02 6.26
N ASN A 51 -3.34 2.98 5.60
CA ASN A 51 -3.69 2.91 4.19
C ASN A 51 -3.35 4.26 3.58
N TYR A 52 -2.09 4.47 3.25
CA TYR A 52 -1.56 5.75 2.82
C TYR A 52 -1.56 5.86 1.30
N TRP A 53 -2.29 6.85 0.80
CA TRP A 53 -2.43 7.10 -0.63
C TRP A 53 -1.83 8.44 -1.00
N ILE A 54 -1.11 8.48 -2.11
CA ILE A 54 -0.49 9.69 -2.65
C ILE A 54 -1.27 10.16 -3.87
N ASP A 55 -1.74 11.39 -3.85
CA ASP A 55 -2.48 11.98 -4.95
C ASP A 55 -1.54 12.40 -6.07
N SER A 56 -1.01 11.43 -6.79
CA SER A 56 -0.10 11.65 -7.91
C SER A 56 -0.14 10.45 -8.84
N ARG A 57 0.00 10.71 -10.14
CA ARG A 57 0.11 9.67 -11.16
C ARG A 57 1.53 9.49 -11.66
N SER A 58 2.50 10.17 -11.06
CA SER A 58 3.91 10.01 -11.40
C SER A 58 4.55 8.92 -10.53
N TYR A 59 5.08 7.87 -11.16
CA TYR A 59 5.78 6.81 -10.45
C TYR A 59 6.90 7.37 -9.58
N GLY A 60 7.70 8.30 -10.15
CA GLY A 60 8.81 8.89 -9.40
C GLY A 60 8.37 9.63 -8.16
N VAL A 61 7.31 10.44 -8.26
CA VAL A 61 6.78 11.19 -7.12
C VAL A 61 6.21 10.25 -6.06
N VAL A 62 5.39 9.28 -6.48
CA VAL A 62 4.76 8.34 -5.55
C VAL A 62 5.84 7.52 -4.81
N GLU A 63 6.83 7.01 -5.54
CA GLU A 63 7.89 6.22 -4.93
C GLU A 63 8.74 7.04 -3.97
N CYS A 64 9.06 8.30 -4.32
CA CYS A 64 9.81 9.18 -3.42
C CYS A 64 9.04 9.45 -2.13
N VAL A 65 7.73 9.70 -2.21
CA VAL A 65 6.92 9.95 -1.03
C VAL A 65 6.80 8.68 -0.18
N HIS A 66 6.65 7.52 -0.80
CA HIS A 66 6.66 6.24 -0.08
C HIS A 66 7.96 6.05 0.69
N GLN A 67 9.11 6.40 0.08
CA GLN A 67 10.40 6.31 0.75
C GLN A 67 10.47 7.24 1.95
N ILE A 68 9.99 8.47 1.81
CA ILE A 68 9.96 9.43 2.92
C ILE A 68 9.11 8.88 4.06
N PHE A 69 7.95 8.31 3.74
CA PHE A 69 7.07 7.71 4.75
C PHE A 69 7.79 6.57 5.49
N LEU A 70 8.44 5.67 4.74
CA LEU A 70 9.15 4.54 5.35
C LEU A 70 10.28 5.00 6.26
N HIS A 71 11.02 6.05 5.89
CA HIS A 71 12.04 6.62 6.75
C HIS A 71 11.45 7.16 8.04
N GLY A 72 10.23 7.65 8.00
CA GLY A 72 9.55 8.17 9.18
C GLY A 72 9.08 7.10 10.16
N VAL A 73 8.87 5.85 9.69
CA VAL A 73 8.39 4.76 10.56
C VAL A 73 9.52 3.92 11.14
N VAL A 74 10.74 4.06 10.64
CA VAL A 74 11.90 3.42 11.22
C VAL A 74 12.57 4.34 12.22
#